data_d3cfb52b5b87d98c405a8b6d5fada494
#
_entry.id   d3cfb52b5b87d98c405a8b6d5fada494
#
_cell.length_a   1.000
_cell.length_b   1.000
_cell.length_c   1.000
_cell.angle_alpha   90.00
_cell.angle_beta   90.00
_cell.angle_gamma   90.00
#
_symmetry.space_group_name_H-M   'P 1'
#
loop_
_entity.id
_entity.type
_entity.pdbx_description
1 polymer ?
#
loop_
_entity_poly.entity_id
_entity_poly.type
_entity_poly.pdbx_seq_one_letter_code
_entity_poly.pdbx_strand_id
1 'polypeptide(L)'
;MEPVLKHHKGFSLFEVLIALFVLAVGLLGLAHLQLTTLKNVQSAEFRSQASILAADIFDKMRANQPAARAGNYNFGFNDDEPVAPNSVADFDLIDWLGAVSASLPQGSGSIVCPNFNLGADFICQITIRWTETQIGDADSDYGELGQSEFIFSGAI
;
A
#
# COMPACT_ATOMS: atom_id res chain seq x y z
N MET A 1 17.72 67.10 -34.92
CA MET A 1 17.57 65.74 -34.30
C MET A 1 16.26 65.77 -33.52
N GLU A 2 15.23 65.14 -34.13
CA GLU A 2 13.93 65.04 -33.47
C GLU A 2 13.91 63.78 -32.59
N PRO A 3 13.43 63.90 -31.34
CA PRO A 3 13.32 62.77 -30.45
C PRO A 3 12.17 61.86 -30.92
N VAL A 4 12.46 60.62 -31.25
CA VAL A 4 11.46 59.57 -31.54
C VAL A 4 10.73 59.22 -30.24
N LEU A 5 9.51 59.72 -30.07
CA LEU A 5 8.65 59.33 -28.96
C LEU A 5 8.22 57.89 -29.11
N LYS A 6 8.80 56.98 -28.27
CA LYS A 6 8.36 55.58 -28.16
C LYS A 6 6.97 55.58 -27.50
N HIS A 7 5.96 55.19 -28.28
CA HIS A 7 4.63 54.92 -27.77
C HIS A 7 4.67 53.66 -26.88
N HIS A 8 4.51 53.83 -25.58
CA HIS A 8 4.26 52.73 -24.67
C HIS A 8 2.80 52.31 -24.80
N LYS A 9 2.56 51.14 -25.37
CA LYS A 9 1.22 50.52 -25.40
C LYS A 9 0.91 49.99 -24.01
N GLY A 10 -0.11 50.49 -23.34
CA GLY A 10 -0.62 49.95 -22.08
C GLY A 10 -1.36 48.64 -22.30
N PHE A 11 -1.33 47.72 -21.32
CA PHE A 11 -2.13 46.51 -21.33
C PHE A 11 -3.61 46.80 -21.17
N SER A 12 -4.46 46.09 -21.91
CA SER A 12 -5.91 46.14 -21.78
C SER A 12 -6.34 45.38 -20.52
N LEU A 13 -7.35 45.87 -19.80
CA LEU A 13 -7.99 45.15 -18.68
C LEU A 13 -8.45 43.74 -19.09
N PHE A 14 -8.92 43.57 -20.33
CA PHE A 14 -9.35 42.30 -20.87
C PHE A 14 -8.18 41.31 -21.07
N GLU A 15 -7.01 41.78 -21.47
CA GLU A 15 -5.81 40.98 -21.64
C GLU A 15 -5.32 40.43 -20.29
N VAL A 16 -5.35 41.25 -19.24
CA VAL A 16 -5.01 40.81 -17.87
C VAL A 16 -6.02 39.76 -17.36
N LEU A 17 -7.30 39.92 -17.67
CA LEU A 17 -8.35 39.01 -17.27
C LEU A 17 -8.17 37.63 -17.93
N ILE A 18 -7.88 37.61 -19.24
CA ILE A 18 -7.59 36.36 -19.96
C ILE A 18 -6.31 35.68 -19.41
N ALA A 19 -5.26 36.46 -19.16
CA ALA A 19 -4.03 35.94 -18.62
C ALA A 19 -4.24 35.28 -17.24
N LEU A 20 -4.99 35.89 -16.34
CA LEU A 20 -5.35 35.34 -15.04
C LEU A 20 -6.22 34.09 -15.17
N PHE A 21 -7.16 34.08 -16.12
CA PHE A 21 -7.99 32.89 -16.35
C PHE A 21 -7.16 31.69 -16.82
N VAL A 22 -6.28 31.87 -17.80
CA VAL A 22 -5.38 30.81 -18.29
C VAL A 22 -4.47 30.32 -17.18
N LEU A 23 -3.92 31.23 -16.38
CA LEU A 23 -3.09 30.90 -15.23
C LEU A 23 -3.86 30.06 -14.20
N ALA A 24 -5.09 30.44 -13.87
CA ALA A 24 -5.93 29.70 -12.91
C ALA A 24 -6.23 28.28 -13.38
N VAL A 25 -6.58 28.08 -14.66
CA VAL A 25 -6.81 26.76 -15.25
C VAL A 25 -5.52 25.92 -15.23
N GLY A 26 -4.37 26.52 -15.54
CA GLY A 26 -3.07 25.85 -15.47
C GLY A 26 -2.70 25.37 -14.06
N LEU A 27 -2.94 26.21 -13.05
CA LEU A 27 -2.69 25.86 -11.64
C LEU A 27 -3.61 24.74 -11.14
N LEU A 28 -4.88 24.72 -11.55
CA LEU A 28 -5.80 23.63 -11.21
C LEU A 28 -5.36 22.30 -11.81
N GLY A 29 -4.84 22.29 -13.05
CA GLY A 29 -4.29 21.10 -13.68
C GLY A 29 -3.06 20.55 -12.92
N LEU A 30 -2.15 21.43 -12.50
CA LEU A 30 -0.99 21.04 -11.69
C LEU A 30 -1.39 20.48 -10.32
N ALA A 31 -2.38 21.09 -9.67
CA ALA A 31 -2.89 20.62 -8.37
C ALA A 31 -3.46 19.19 -8.48
N HIS A 32 -4.22 18.89 -9.54
CA HIS A 32 -4.75 17.55 -9.78
C HIS A 32 -3.63 16.50 -9.98
N LEU A 33 -2.59 16.82 -10.76
CA LEU A 33 -1.44 15.94 -10.95
C LEU A 33 -0.70 15.65 -9.64
N GLN A 34 -0.53 16.68 -8.78
CA GLN A 34 0.11 16.50 -7.47
C GLN A 34 -0.68 15.55 -6.58
N LEU A 35 -2.01 15.68 -6.52
CA LEU A 35 -2.87 14.78 -5.73
C LEU A 35 -2.79 13.33 -6.21
N THR A 36 -2.80 13.10 -7.52
CA THR A 36 -2.66 11.76 -8.11
C THR A 36 -1.30 11.15 -7.78
N THR A 37 -0.23 11.94 -7.88
CA THR A 37 1.13 11.49 -7.53
C THR A 37 1.24 11.10 -6.07
N LEU A 38 0.68 11.89 -5.14
CA LEU A 38 0.70 11.58 -3.71
C LEU A 38 -0.02 10.27 -3.40
N LYS A 39 -1.17 10.01 -4.00
CA LYS A 39 -1.89 8.73 -3.84
C LYS A 39 -1.06 7.55 -4.33
N ASN A 40 -0.40 7.67 -5.50
CA ASN A 40 0.47 6.62 -6.03
C ASN A 40 1.66 6.33 -5.10
N VAL A 41 2.25 7.36 -4.50
CA VAL A 41 3.35 7.20 -3.55
C VAL A 41 2.88 6.46 -2.30
N GLN A 42 1.70 6.80 -1.75
CA GLN A 42 1.13 6.10 -0.59
C GLN A 42 0.85 4.62 -0.89
N SER A 43 0.25 4.30 -2.05
CA SER A 43 0.02 2.90 -2.44
C SER A 43 1.33 2.11 -2.57
N ALA A 44 2.37 2.72 -3.17
CA ALA A 44 3.69 2.10 -3.26
C ALA A 44 4.33 1.88 -1.88
N GLU A 45 4.13 2.80 -0.94
CA GLU A 45 4.59 2.68 0.45
C GLU A 45 3.92 1.51 1.16
N PHE A 46 2.59 1.38 1.10
CA PHE A 46 1.87 0.26 1.71
C PHE A 46 2.31 -1.09 1.15
N ARG A 47 2.52 -1.20 -0.17
CA ARG A 47 3.05 -2.42 -0.79
C ARG A 47 4.47 -2.75 -0.32
N SER A 48 5.32 -1.74 -0.14
CA SER A 48 6.66 -1.91 0.42
C SER A 48 6.61 -2.40 1.86
N GLN A 49 5.74 -1.82 2.68
CA GLN A 49 5.50 -2.23 4.07
C GLN A 49 5.00 -3.68 4.13
N ALA A 50 4.00 -4.03 3.33
CA ALA A 50 3.48 -5.40 3.25
C ALA A 50 4.56 -6.41 2.84
N SER A 51 5.44 -6.06 1.89
CA SER A 51 6.57 -6.89 1.50
C SER A 51 7.55 -7.14 2.65
N ILE A 52 7.87 -6.11 3.43
CA ILE A 52 8.77 -6.21 4.59
C ILE A 52 8.13 -7.10 5.67
N LEU A 53 6.84 -6.87 5.97
CA LEU A 53 6.11 -7.65 6.98
C LEU A 53 5.97 -9.13 6.58
N ALA A 54 5.74 -9.41 5.30
CA ALA A 54 5.69 -10.78 4.80
C ALA A 54 7.07 -11.47 4.89
N ALA A 55 8.15 -10.76 4.61
CA ALA A 55 9.50 -11.29 4.76
C ALA A 55 9.85 -11.53 6.24
N ASP A 56 9.45 -10.64 7.16
CA ASP A 56 9.70 -10.79 8.60
C ASP A 56 9.09 -12.08 9.15
N ILE A 57 7.79 -12.30 8.93
CA ILE A 57 7.15 -13.54 9.44
C ILE A 57 7.70 -14.77 8.74
N PHE A 58 8.05 -14.69 7.47
CA PHE A 58 8.66 -15.80 6.75
C PHE A 58 10.01 -16.18 7.32
N ASP A 59 10.84 -15.23 7.71
CA ASP A 59 12.12 -15.47 8.35
C ASP A 59 11.96 -16.07 9.76
N LYS A 60 10.97 -15.61 10.54
CA LYS A 60 10.57 -16.22 11.82
C LYS A 60 10.15 -17.68 11.63
N MET A 61 9.33 -17.98 10.62
CA MET A 61 8.93 -19.34 10.26
C MET A 61 10.13 -20.21 9.87
N ARG A 62 11.10 -19.67 9.13
CA ARG A 62 12.34 -20.36 8.77
C ARG A 62 13.24 -20.63 9.99
N ALA A 63 13.29 -19.70 10.93
CA ALA A 63 14.02 -19.91 12.19
C ALA A 63 13.37 -20.99 13.06
N ASN A 64 12.04 -21.15 12.99
CA ASN A 64 11.26 -22.15 13.71
C ASN A 64 10.63 -23.18 12.76
N GLN A 65 11.45 -23.72 11.83
CA GLN A 65 11.02 -24.63 10.77
C GLN A 65 10.20 -25.86 11.26
N PRO A 66 10.52 -26.51 12.40
CA PRO A 66 9.72 -27.63 12.87
C PRO A 66 8.26 -27.23 13.17
N ALA A 67 8.04 -26.06 13.79
CA ALA A 67 6.70 -25.56 14.10
C ALA A 67 5.95 -25.15 12.82
N ALA A 68 6.65 -24.52 11.87
CA ALA A 68 6.07 -24.15 10.59
C ALA A 68 5.61 -25.39 9.81
N ARG A 69 6.42 -26.44 9.76
CA ARG A 69 6.07 -27.72 9.12
C ARG A 69 4.96 -28.48 9.85
N ALA A 70 4.81 -28.27 11.14
CA ALA A 70 3.69 -28.82 11.93
C ALA A 70 2.37 -28.03 11.72
N GLY A 71 2.40 -26.93 10.98
CA GLY A 71 1.24 -26.08 10.71
C GLY A 71 0.91 -25.07 11.83
N ASN A 72 1.82 -24.90 12.81
CA ASN A 72 1.57 -24.02 13.94
C ASN A 72 1.53 -22.51 13.58
N TYR A 73 1.95 -22.14 12.38
CA TYR A 73 1.84 -20.78 11.84
C TYR A 73 0.63 -20.60 10.92
N ASN A 74 -0.18 -21.66 10.68
CA ASN A 74 -1.38 -21.51 9.87
C ASN A 74 -2.38 -20.59 10.57
N PHE A 75 -2.78 -19.53 9.87
CA PHE A 75 -3.68 -18.50 10.36
C PHE A 75 -4.52 -17.94 9.22
N GLY A 76 -5.83 -17.97 9.36
CA GLY A 76 -6.77 -17.42 8.37
C GLY A 76 -7.25 -16.03 8.74
N PHE A 77 -7.79 -15.28 7.78
CA PHE A 77 -8.34 -13.93 8.04
C PHE A 77 -9.50 -13.89 9.03
N ASN A 78 -10.16 -15.02 9.27
CA ASN A 78 -11.30 -15.12 10.19
C ASN A 78 -10.94 -15.85 11.49
N ASP A 79 -9.67 -16.17 11.69
CA ASP A 79 -9.20 -16.83 12.90
C ASP A 79 -9.00 -15.79 14.01
N ASP A 80 -9.29 -16.17 15.22
CA ASP A 80 -9.03 -15.34 16.39
C ASP A 80 -7.52 -15.37 16.72
N GLU A 81 -6.99 -14.21 17.08
CA GLU A 81 -5.63 -14.06 17.54
C GLU A 81 -5.38 -14.95 18.79
N PRO A 82 -4.20 -15.58 18.94
CA PRO A 82 -3.92 -16.43 20.11
C PRO A 82 -4.05 -15.65 21.42
N VAL A 83 -5.05 -15.97 22.25
CA VAL A 83 -5.35 -15.25 23.50
C VAL A 83 -4.41 -15.66 24.65
N ALA A 84 -3.90 -16.89 24.59
CA ALA A 84 -2.99 -17.44 25.61
C ALA A 84 -1.79 -18.09 24.93
N PRO A 85 -0.81 -17.28 24.46
CA PRO A 85 0.34 -17.79 23.73
C PRO A 85 1.17 -18.73 24.61
N ASN A 86 1.47 -19.90 24.10
CA ASN A 86 2.25 -20.93 24.81
C ASN A 86 3.40 -21.47 23.96
N SER A 87 3.53 -21.03 22.71
CA SER A 87 4.57 -21.42 21.78
C SER A 87 5.24 -20.21 21.15
N VAL A 88 6.44 -20.39 20.62
CA VAL A 88 7.14 -19.35 19.86
C VAL A 88 6.32 -18.92 18.65
N ALA A 89 5.61 -19.84 18.00
CA ALA A 89 4.78 -19.54 16.85
C ALA A 89 3.60 -18.59 17.22
N ASP A 90 2.99 -18.78 18.41
CA ASP A 90 1.92 -17.91 18.88
C ASP A 90 2.43 -16.48 19.13
N PHE A 91 3.60 -16.34 19.76
CA PHE A 91 4.21 -15.03 19.96
C PHE A 91 4.59 -14.35 18.65
N ASP A 92 5.16 -15.08 17.71
CA ASP A 92 5.51 -14.59 16.39
C ASP A 92 4.27 -14.10 15.63
N LEU A 93 3.15 -14.85 15.70
CA LEU A 93 1.88 -14.48 15.08
C LEU A 93 1.29 -13.20 15.69
N ILE A 94 1.25 -13.10 17.02
CA ILE A 94 0.74 -11.93 17.73
C ILE A 94 1.55 -10.69 17.36
N ASP A 95 2.87 -10.76 17.46
CA ASP A 95 3.76 -9.66 17.10
C ASP A 95 3.57 -9.22 15.65
N TRP A 96 3.47 -10.20 14.74
CA TRP A 96 3.30 -9.94 13.32
C TRP A 96 1.94 -9.31 13.00
N LEU A 97 0.84 -9.85 13.52
CA LEU A 97 -0.50 -9.30 13.33
C LEU A 97 -0.61 -7.89 13.90
N GLY A 98 0.00 -7.66 15.08
CA GLY A 98 0.12 -6.33 15.67
C GLY A 98 0.89 -5.36 14.78
N ALA A 99 2.01 -5.79 14.18
CA ALA A 99 2.79 -4.98 13.24
C ALA A 99 2.00 -4.69 11.95
N VAL A 100 1.28 -5.67 11.40
CA VAL A 100 0.43 -5.51 10.21
C VAL A 100 -0.68 -4.48 10.48
N SER A 101 -1.40 -4.61 11.59
CA SER A 101 -2.49 -3.70 11.94
C SER A 101 -2.01 -2.28 12.27
N ALA A 102 -0.80 -2.13 12.81
CA ALA A 102 -0.20 -0.82 13.13
C ALA A 102 0.37 -0.11 11.90
N SER A 103 0.87 -0.87 10.90
CA SER A 103 1.56 -0.31 9.73
C SER A 103 0.65 -0.06 8.54
N LEU A 104 -0.45 -0.81 8.43
CA LEU A 104 -1.35 -0.78 7.28
C LEU A 104 -2.78 -0.43 7.69
N PRO A 105 -3.49 0.43 6.95
CA PRO A 105 -4.87 0.81 7.26
C PRO A 105 -5.79 -0.41 7.22
N GLN A 106 -6.41 -0.77 8.35
CA GLN A 106 -7.23 -1.99 8.52
C GLN A 106 -6.46 -3.26 8.08
N GLY A 107 -5.14 -3.27 8.36
CA GLY A 107 -4.25 -4.35 8.01
C GLY A 107 -4.66 -5.68 8.63
N SER A 108 -4.67 -6.73 7.84
CA SER A 108 -4.93 -8.11 8.28
C SER A 108 -4.01 -9.07 7.54
N GLY A 109 -3.69 -10.18 8.18
CA GLY A 109 -2.77 -11.17 7.64
C GLY A 109 -3.34 -12.58 7.65
N SER A 110 -2.88 -13.41 6.72
CA SER A 110 -3.18 -14.85 6.65
C SER A 110 -1.94 -15.62 6.23
N ILE A 111 -1.74 -16.78 6.82
CA ILE A 111 -0.64 -17.71 6.52
C ILE A 111 -1.24 -19.08 6.26
N VAL A 112 -0.96 -19.63 5.09
CA VAL A 112 -1.41 -20.96 4.69
C VAL A 112 -0.20 -21.77 4.28
N CYS A 113 0.12 -22.79 5.07
CA CYS A 113 1.13 -23.78 4.74
C CYS A 113 0.40 -25.09 4.43
N PRO A 114 0.65 -25.73 3.28
CA PRO A 114 0.02 -27.00 2.97
C PRO A 114 0.50 -28.08 3.94
N ASN A 115 -0.37 -29.05 4.24
CA ASN A 115 0.01 -30.21 5.02
C ASN A 115 1.15 -30.97 4.29
N PHE A 116 2.18 -31.32 5.02
CA PHE A 116 3.36 -32.01 4.52
C PHE A 116 2.96 -33.36 3.88
N ASN A 117 2.98 -33.44 2.56
CA ASN A 117 2.97 -34.69 1.82
C ASN A 117 4.41 -34.97 1.37
N LEU A 118 4.94 -36.13 1.73
CA LEU A 118 6.27 -36.64 1.37
C LEU A 118 6.57 -36.40 -0.13
N GLY A 119 7.46 -35.45 -0.45
CA GLY A 119 8.03 -35.27 -1.78
C GLY A 119 7.64 -33.96 -2.51
N ALA A 120 6.86 -33.07 -1.91
CA ALA A 120 6.63 -31.75 -2.45
C ALA A 120 7.39 -30.67 -1.65
N ASP A 121 7.83 -29.61 -2.32
CA ASP A 121 8.39 -28.45 -1.65
C ASP A 121 7.35 -27.87 -0.68
N PHE A 122 7.75 -27.66 0.58
CA PHE A 122 6.90 -27.08 1.60
C PHE A 122 6.81 -25.56 1.39
N ILE A 123 5.89 -25.15 0.53
CA ILE A 123 5.68 -23.75 0.16
C ILE A 123 4.56 -23.18 1.01
N CYS A 124 4.88 -22.18 1.86
CA CYS A 124 3.89 -21.40 2.58
C CYS A 124 3.50 -20.16 1.78
N GLN A 125 2.23 -19.79 1.86
CA GLN A 125 1.70 -18.57 1.30
C GLN A 125 1.31 -17.62 2.43
N ILE A 126 1.82 -16.40 2.38
CA ILE A 126 1.50 -15.30 3.28
C ILE A 126 0.73 -14.28 2.48
N THR A 127 -0.45 -13.91 2.97
CA THR A 127 -1.29 -12.90 2.34
C THR A 127 -1.56 -11.78 3.33
N ILE A 128 -1.23 -10.54 2.94
CA ILE A 128 -1.50 -9.34 3.74
C ILE A 128 -2.52 -8.50 2.98
N ARG A 129 -3.58 -8.06 3.67
CA ARG A 129 -4.64 -7.20 3.13
C ARG A 129 -4.69 -5.89 3.88
N TRP A 130 -5.01 -4.82 3.17
CA TRP A 130 -5.25 -3.50 3.75
C TRP A 130 -6.28 -2.73 2.93
N THR A 131 -6.79 -1.65 3.49
CA THR A 131 -7.72 -0.76 2.81
C THR A 131 -6.98 0.49 2.33
N GLU A 132 -7.11 0.82 1.06
CA GLU A 132 -6.57 2.06 0.50
C GLU A 132 -7.59 2.73 -0.43
N THR A 133 -7.43 4.05 -0.63
CA THR A 133 -8.23 4.78 -1.61
C THR A 133 -7.80 4.34 -3.00
N GLN A 134 -8.64 3.59 -3.69
CA GLN A 134 -8.36 3.18 -5.06
C GLN A 134 -8.39 4.40 -5.98
N ILE A 135 -7.37 4.49 -6.84
CA ILE A 135 -7.37 5.42 -7.96
C ILE A 135 -8.20 4.72 -9.03
N GLY A 136 -9.48 5.13 -9.14
CA GLY A 136 -10.44 4.40 -9.93
C GLY A 136 -10.01 4.17 -11.37
N ASP A 137 -10.28 2.98 -11.86
CA ASP A 137 -10.60 2.75 -13.28
C ASP A 137 -11.79 3.64 -13.63
N ALA A 138 -11.92 4.04 -14.89
CA ALA A 138 -12.86 5.07 -15.37
C ALA A 138 -14.36 4.87 -14.99
N ASP A 139 -14.68 3.78 -14.28
CA ASP A 139 -16.03 3.36 -13.88
C ASP A 139 -16.23 3.33 -12.34
N SER A 140 -15.19 3.59 -11.53
CA SER A 140 -15.29 3.67 -10.06
C SER A 140 -15.29 5.14 -9.61
N ASP A 141 -16.18 5.46 -8.68
CA ASP A 141 -16.30 6.79 -8.08
C ASP A 141 -14.96 7.17 -7.41
N TYR A 142 -14.42 8.35 -7.73
CA TYR A 142 -13.14 8.82 -7.18
C TYR A 142 -13.22 8.88 -5.66
N GLY A 143 -12.45 8.02 -4.99
CA GLY A 143 -12.33 8.02 -3.54
C GLY A 143 -12.97 6.84 -2.83
N GLU A 144 -13.43 5.83 -3.55
CA GLU A 144 -13.90 4.58 -2.95
C GLU A 144 -12.74 3.85 -2.27
N LEU A 145 -12.99 3.38 -1.05
CA LEU A 145 -12.04 2.57 -0.29
C LEU A 145 -12.10 1.15 -0.84
N GLY A 146 -11.00 0.71 -1.44
CA GLY A 146 -10.84 -0.65 -1.93
C GLY A 146 -9.91 -1.48 -1.06
N GLN A 147 -10.09 -2.79 -1.09
CA GLN A 147 -9.19 -3.72 -0.45
C GLN A 147 -8.04 -4.06 -1.41
N SER A 148 -6.81 -3.84 -0.95
CA SER A 148 -5.58 -4.26 -1.64
C SER A 148 -4.96 -5.44 -0.93
N GLU A 149 -4.25 -6.29 -1.68
CA GLU A 149 -3.56 -7.45 -1.12
C GLU A 149 -2.15 -7.59 -1.67
N PHE A 150 -1.29 -8.17 -0.85
CA PHE A 150 0.06 -8.59 -1.19
C PHE A 150 0.21 -10.07 -0.85
N ILE A 151 0.66 -10.87 -1.81
CA ILE A 151 0.85 -12.31 -1.67
C ILE A 151 2.34 -12.62 -1.80
N PHE A 152 2.89 -13.28 -0.79
CA PHE A 152 4.24 -13.81 -0.77
C PHE A 152 4.19 -15.32 -0.65
N SER A 153 5.01 -16.03 -1.44
CA SER A 153 5.10 -17.48 -1.36
C SER A 153 6.57 -17.90 -1.32
N GLY A 154 6.91 -18.81 -0.42
CA GLY A 154 8.28 -19.27 -0.25
C GLY A 154 8.37 -20.67 0.32
N ALA A 155 9.48 -21.35 0.05
CA ALA A 155 9.79 -22.67 0.60
C ALA A 155 10.47 -22.56 1.98
N ILE A 156 10.02 -23.38 2.92
CA ILE A 156 10.56 -23.50 4.29
C ILE A 156 11.29 -24.83 4.50
#